data_f0bf4f93bcf549c90f87dcdbe88a6371
#
_entry.id   f0bf4f93bcf549c90f87dcdbe88a6371
#
_cell.length_a   1.000
_cell.length_b   1.000
_cell.length_c   1.000
_cell.angle_alpha   90.00
_cell.angle_beta   90.00
_cell.angle_gamma   90.00
#
_symmetry.space_group_name_H-M   'P 1'
#
loop_
_entity.id
_entity.type
_entity.pdbx_description
1 polymer ?
#
loop_
_entity_poly.entity_id
_entity_poly.type
_entity_poly.pdbx_seq_one_letter_code
_entity_poly.pdbx_strand_id
1 'polypeptide(L)'
;ILPDSASMTYSATALGQRVARLYLNPISGRMIHDGLQGAMRVMNGTDDVHQVSPLSLIHLVACTPDFLALWPRKDDIERIHAAIHSHQREFLSEPIDSDSERRMKGVLVLEDWINESRMEDLEKNWSVQPGDVRSRVDLAEWLLFAMREILVDDDELRRMDPIQHKALIEFVGEIHRRVRHGCRADLLGLVSIRGIGRTRAREMVNLLGVENAADVAALTEKDRDKLADLRGWSPRLVDNVVEAAARSARRRR
;
A
#
# COMPACT_ATOMS: atom_id res chain seq x y z
N ILE A 1 26.08 -10.80 4.14
CA ILE A 1 27.27 -10.97 4.99
C ILE A 1 28.50 -10.91 4.10
N LEU A 2 29.42 -10.02 4.39
CA LEU A 2 30.69 -9.89 3.64
C LEU A 2 31.82 -10.53 4.45
N PRO A 3 32.65 -11.40 3.84
CA PRO A 3 33.80 -11.96 4.55
C PRO A 3 34.94 -10.92 4.63
N ASP A 4 35.51 -10.79 5.80
CA ASP A 4 36.82 -10.12 5.98
C ASP A 4 37.92 -11.18 5.92
N SER A 5 38.73 -11.15 4.87
CA SER A 5 39.76 -12.14 4.61
C SER A 5 40.96 -12.08 5.59
N ALA A 6 41.06 -11.03 6.39
CA ALA A 6 42.17 -10.85 7.32
C ALA A 6 41.90 -11.44 8.71
N SER A 7 40.62 -11.53 9.13
CA SER A 7 40.26 -11.90 10.51
C SER A 7 39.25 -13.06 10.59
N MET A 8 38.79 -13.64 9.49
CA MET A 8 37.66 -14.59 9.40
C MET A 8 36.38 -14.04 10.09
N THR A 9 36.22 -12.72 10.18
CA THR A 9 35.03 -12.09 10.71
C THR A 9 34.03 -11.79 9.60
N TYR A 10 32.76 -11.71 9.97
CA TYR A 10 31.67 -11.38 9.05
C TYR A 10 31.02 -10.08 9.48
N SER A 11 30.77 -9.20 8.55
CA SER A 11 30.00 -7.99 8.77
C SER A 11 28.67 -8.05 8.01
N ALA A 12 27.64 -7.42 8.55
CA ALA A 12 26.37 -7.31 7.85
C ALA A 12 26.48 -6.31 6.68
N THR A 13 25.89 -6.65 5.53
CA THR A 13 25.72 -5.69 4.43
C THR A 13 24.75 -4.57 4.82
N ALA A 14 24.71 -3.46 4.09
CA ALA A 14 23.74 -2.39 4.32
C ALA A 14 22.29 -2.93 4.31
N LEU A 15 21.95 -3.74 3.31
CA LEU A 15 20.65 -4.42 3.24
C LEU A 15 20.41 -5.32 4.48
N GLY A 16 21.39 -6.12 4.88
CA GLY A 16 21.27 -7.00 6.05
C GLY A 16 21.03 -6.22 7.35
N GLN A 17 21.71 -5.09 7.54
CA GLN A 17 21.50 -4.20 8.68
C GLN A 17 20.09 -3.60 8.67
N ARG A 18 19.60 -3.18 7.49
CA ARG A 18 18.25 -2.64 7.34
C ARG A 18 17.19 -3.69 7.62
N VAL A 19 17.32 -4.87 7.04
CA VAL A 19 16.43 -6.02 7.28
C VAL A 19 16.33 -6.36 8.78
N ALA A 20 17.47 -6.42 9.48
CA ALA A 20 17.49 -6.65 10.92
C ALA A 20 16.77 -5.56 11.72
N ARG A 21 16.96 -4.29 11.40
CA ARG A 21 16.28 -3.15 12.06
C ARG A 21 14.77 -3.13 11.83
N LEU A 22 14.33 -3.66 10.69
CA LEU A 22 12.92 -3.75 10.31
C LEU A 22 12.24 -5.03 10.81
N TYR A 23 13.00 -5.92 11.48
CA TYR A 23 12.54 -7.22 11.96
C TYR A 23 11.99 -8.13 10.85
N LEU A 24 12.47 -7.95 9.61
CA LEU A 24 12.07 -8.78 8.48
C LEU A 24 12.79 -10.14 8.49
N ASN A 25 12.09 -11.15 7.97
CA ASN A 25 12.76 -12.37 7.54
C ASN A 25 13.81 -12.00 6.48
N PRO A 26 15.05 -12.49 6.56
CA PRO A 26 16.10 -12.21 5.58
C PRO A 26 15.70 -12.55 4.13
N ILE A 27 14.90 -13.60 3.94
CA ILE A 27 14.37 -13.99 2.63
C ILE A 27 13.41 -12.92 2.11
N SER A 28 12.51 -12.40 2.95
CA SER A 28 11.61 -11.31 2.59
C SER A 28 12.38 -10.05 2.17
N GLY A 29 13.42 -9.69 2.94
CA GLY A 29 14.27 -8.56 2.60
C GLY A 29 14.94 -8.72 1.24
N ARG A 30 15.43 -9.92 0.92
CA ARG A 30 16.01 -10.24 -0.38
C ARG A 30 14.98 -10.18 -1.51
N MET A 31 13.83 -10.81 -1.33
CA MET A 31 12.76 -10.81 -2.33
C MET A 31 12.26 -9.39 -2.64
N ILE A 32 12.08 -8.56 -1.61
CA ILE A 32 11.70 -7.15 -1.78
C ILE A 32 12.76 -6.40 -2.58
N HIS A 33 14.04 -6.54 -2.22
CA HIS A 33 15.14 -5.88 -2.93
C HIS A 33 15.20 -6.29 -4.42
N ASP A 34 15.12 -7.59 -4.72
CA ASP A 34 15.16 -8.09 -6.09
C ASP A 34 13.95 -7.63 -6.91
N GLY A 35 12.76 -7.61 -6.30
CA GLY A 35 11.56 -7.05 -6.93
C GLY A 35 11.66 -5.55 -7.22
N LEU A 36 12.27 -4.78 -6.31
CA LEU A 36 12.55 -3.35 -6.52
C LEU A 36 13.54 -3.11 -7.66
N GLN A 37 14.57 -3.96 -7.80
CA GLN A 37 15.45 -3.93 -8.97
C GLN A 37 14.67 -4.20 -10.27
N GLY A 38 13.72 -5.17 -10.24
CA GLY A 38 12.80 -5.42 -11.34
C GLY A 38 11.97 -4.18 -11.69
N ALA A 39 11.33 -3.57 -10.70
CA ALA A 39 10.55 -2.35 -10.88
C ALA A 39 11.37 -1.20 -11.49
N MET A 40 12.61 -1.01 -11.04
CA MET A 40 13.52 0.00 -11.62
C MET A 40 13.85 -0.28 -13.09
N ARG A 41 14.06 -1.54 -13.48
CA ARG A 41 14.28 -1.91 -14.90
C ARG A 41 13.07 -1.58 -15.76
N VAL A 42 11.87 -1.83 -15.28
CA VAL A 42 10.62 -1.45 -15.96
C VAL A 42 10.52 0.07 -16.10
N MET A 43 10.70 0.80 -15.01
CA MET A 43 10.51 2.25 -14.99
C MET A 43 11.56 3.02 -15.82
N ASN A 44 12.78 2.52 -15.95
CA ASN A 44 13.81 3.13 -16.79
C ASN A 44 13.83 2.63 -18.25
N GLY A 45 12.83 1.81 -18.62
CA GLY A 45 12.65 1.33 -19.99
C GLY A 45 13.61 0.23 -20.43
N THR A 46 14.30 -0.44 -19.51
CA THR A 46 15.17 -1.61 -19.82
C THR A 46 14.41 -2.94 -19.78
N ASP A 47 13.17 -2.92 -19.32
CA ASP A 47 12.20 -4.03 -19.38
C ASP A 47 10.89 -3.50 -19.94
N ASP A 48 10.54 -3.89 -21.17
CA ASP A 48 9.32 -3.49 -21.89
C ASP A 48 8.20 -4.54 -21.80
N VAL A 49 8.46 -5.68 -21.16
CA VAL A 49 7.50 -6.77 -20.99
C VAL A 49 6.63 -6.58 -19.76
N HIS A 50 7.24 -6.15 -18.65
CA HIS A 50 6.55 -5.98 -17.38
C HIS A 50 5.96 -4.58 -17.20
N GLN A 51 5.11 -4.43 -16.21
CA GLN A 51 4.46 -3.18 -15.81
C GLN A 51 4.53 -3.02 -14.30
N VAL A 52 4.70 -1.78 -13.83
CA VAL A 52 4.65 -1.47 -12.39
C VAL A 52 3.32 -0.80 -12.05
N SER A 53 2.53 -1.44 -11.22
CA SER A 53 1.21 -1.02 -10.78
C SER A 53 1.05 -1.15 -9.27
N PRO A 54 -0.05 -0.68 -8.67
CA PRO A 54 -0.36 -0.97 -7.27
C PRO A 54 -0.36 -2.47 -6.96
N LEU A 55 -0.91 -3.29 -7.87
CA LEU A 55 -0.94 -4.75 -7.74
C LEU A 55 0.47 -5.34 -7.70
N SER A 56 1.41 -4.81 -8.49
CA SER A 56 2.81 -5.27 -8.50
C SER A 56 3.45 -5.22 -7.11
N LEU A 57 3.26 -4.12 -6.39
CA LEU A 57 3.84 -3.93 -5.06
C LEU A 57 3.12 -4.76 -3.99
N ILE A 58 1.79 -4.86 -4.08
CA ILE A 58 0.99 -5.72 -3.18
C ILE A 58 1.32 -7.18 -3.41
N HIS A 59 1.48 -7.62 -4.67
CA HIS A 59 1.90 -8.97 -5.01
C HIS A 59 3.30 -9.27 -4.48
N LEU A 60 4.25 -8.35 -4.66
CA LEU A 60 5.62 -8.53 -4.18
C LEU A 60 5.66 -8.78 -2.66
N VAL A 61 4.91 -8.00 -1.86
CA VAL A 61 4.86 -8.24 -0.41
C VAL A 61 4.11 -9.53 -0.07
N ALA A 62 3.07 -9.91 -0.83
CA ALA A 62 2.33 -11.14 -0.61
C ALA A 62 3.16 -12.41 -0.93
N CYS A 63 4.20 -12.29 -1.74
CA CYS A 63 5.14 -13.38 -2.02
C CYS A 63 6.16 -13.61 -0.90
N THR A 64 6.31 -12.67 0.04
CA THR A 64 7.30 -12.80 1.11
C THR A 64 6.87 -13.80 2.19
N PRO A 65 7.83 -14.50 2.85
CA PRO A 65 7.53 -15.39 3.98
C PRO A 65 6.85 -14.70 5.17
N ASP A 66 7.00 -13.38 5.29
CA ASP A 66 6.37 -12.61 6.38
C ASP A 66 4.88 -12.34 6.14
N PHE A 67 4.38 -12.55 4.93
CA PHE A 67 2.96 -12.35 4.63
C PHE A 67 2.15 -13.62 4.86
N LEU A 68 1.07 -13.50 5.63
CA LEU A 68 0.14 -14.61 5.86
C LEU A 68 -0.86 -14.72 4.71
N ALA A 69 -0.65 -15.65 3.81
CA ALA A 69 -1.53 -15.93 2.70
C ALA A 69 -2.95 -16.36 3.16
N LEU A 70 -3.94 -16.22 2.30
CA LEU A 70 -5.34 -16.61 2.54
C LEU A 70 -5.65 -17.92 1.81
N TRP A 71 -6.33 -18.85 2.50
CA TRP A 71 -6.78 -20.08 1.87
C TRP A 71 -7.92 -19.80 0.88
N PRO A 72 -7.78 -20.17 -0.42
CA PRO A 72 -8.87 -20.05 -1.39
C PRO A 72 -9.97 -21.06 -1.08
N ARG A 73 -11.22 -20.67 -1.35
CA ARG A 73 -12.35 -21.60 -1.41
C ARG A 73 -12.58 -22.02 -2.86
N LYS A 74 -13.38 -23.05 -3.06
CA LYS A 74 -13.68 -23.56 -4.39
C LYS A 74 -14.20 -22.47 -5.34
N ASP A 75 -15.04 -21.57 -4.82
CA ASP A 75 -15.65 -20.49 -5.60
C ASP A 75 -14.66 -19.34 -5.92
N ASP A 76 -13.50 -19.30 -5.26
CA ASP A 76 -12.46 -18.29 -5.51
C ASP A 76 -11.55 -18.68 -6.69
N ILE A 77 -11.40 -19.99 -6.95
CA ILE A 77 -10.34 -20.55 -7.81
C ILE A 77 -10.37 -19.98 -9.22
N GLU A 78 -11.54 -19.95 -9.85
CA GLU A 78 -11.68 -19.44 -11.22
C GLU A 78 -11.25 -17.97 -11.34
N ARG A 79 -11.69 -17.13 -10.40
CA ARG A 79 -11.30 -15.70 -10.35
C ARG A 79 -9.82 -15.53 -10.08
N ILE A 80 -9.24 -16.33 -9.18
CA ILE A 80 -7.82 -16.31 -8.86
C ILE A 80 -7.00 -16.68 -10.08
N HIS A 81 -7.34 -17.75 -10.79
CA HIS A 81 -6.64 -18.17 -12.01
C HIS A 81 -6.75 -17.12 -13.11
N ALA A 82 -7.94 -16.54 -13.31
CA ALA A 82 -8.13 -15.47 -14.27
C ALA A 82 -7.26 -14.25 -13.93
N ALA A 83 -7.20 -13.88 -12.64
CA ALA A 83 -6.35 -12.77 -12.18
C ALA A 83 -4.86 -13.07 -12.34
N ILE A 84 -4.38 -14.26 -11.97
CA ILE A 84 -2.99 -14.69 -12.20
C ILE A 84 -2.63 -14.54 -13.68
N HIS A 85 -3.50 -15.01 -14.57
CA HIS A 85 -3.25 -14.93 -16.01
C HIS A 85 -3.24 -13.48 -16.54
N SER A 86 -4.20 -12.65 -16.10
CA SER A 86 -4.32 -11.26 -16.60
C SER A 86 -3.22 -10.34 -16.08
N HIS A 87 -2.68 -10.60 -14.88
CA HIS A 87 -1.69 -9.73 -14.22
C HIS A 87 -0.24 -10.23 -14.31
N GLN A 88 0.06 -11.24 -15.13
CA GLN A 88 1.42 -11.80 -15.24
C GLN A 88 2.51 -10.76 -15.50
N ARG A 89 2.19 -9.72 -16.29
CA ARG A 89 3.13 -8.62 -16.58
C ARG A 89 3.40 -7.69 -15.41
N GLU A 90 2.61 -7.80 -14.37
CA GLU A 90 2.73 -6.97 -13.16
C GLU A 90 3.50 -7.69 -12.03
N PHE A 91 3.89 -8.96 -12.22
CA PHE A 91 4.60 -9.71 -11.21
C PHE A 91 6.09 -9.38 -11.23
N LEU A 92 6.58 -8.77 -10.15
CA LEU A 92 7.98 -8.37 -9.96
C LEU A 92 8.83 -9.46 -9.27
N SER A 93 8.21 -10.54 -8.86
CA SER A 93 8.85 -11.70 -8.24
C SER A 93 8.37 -12.99 -8.91
N GLU A 94 9.27 -13.94 -9.08
CA GLU A 94 8.95 -15.30 -9.53
C GLU A 94 8.51 -16.20 -8.38
N PRO A 95 8.02 -17.37 -8.68
CA PRO A 95 7.24 -17.85 -9.83
C PRO A 95 5.83 -18.30 -9.41
N ILE A 96 5.03 -18.73 -10.37
CA ILE A 96 3.81 -19.51 -10.11
C ILE A 96 4.23 -20.84 -9.48
N ASP A 97 3.92 -21.01 -8.20
CA ASP A 97 4.17 -22.23 -7.42
C ASP A 97 2.88 -22.71 -6.71
N SER A 98 2.99 -23.73 -5.88
CA SER A 98 1.84 -24.31 -5.16
C SER A 98 1.10 -23.33 -4.24
N ASP A 99 1.73 -22.22 -3.86
CA ASP A 99 1.15 -21.21 -2.98
C ASP A 99 0.61 -19.97 -3.73
N SER A 100 0.75 -19.93 -5.06
CA SER A 100 0.34 -18.78 -5.87
C SER A 100 -1.14 -18.42 -5.71
N GLU A 101 -2.03 -19.42 -5.63
CA GLU A 101 -3.46 -19.18 -5.41
C GLU A 101 -3.74 -18.53 -4.05
N ARG A 102 -3.06 -18.98 -3.01
CA ARG A 102 -3.21 -18.47 -1.65
C ARG A 102 -2.71 -17.04 -1.53
N ARG A 103 -1.55 -16.73 -2.16
CA ARG A 103 -1.00 -15.39 -2.23
C ARG A 103 -1.90 -14.47 -3.02
N MET A 104 -2.32 -14.91 -4.22
CA MET A 104 -3.16 -14.10 -5.10
C MET A 104 -4.52 -13.79 -4.48
N LYS A 105 -5.13 -14.70 -3.72
CA LYS A 105 -6.32 -14.37 -2.93
C LYS A 105 -6.07 -13.19 -1.98
N GLY A 106 -4.95 -13.20 -1.26
CA GLY A 106 -4.55 -12.09 -0.39
C GLY A 106 -4.37 -10.77 -1.14
N VAL A 107 -3.74 -10.82 -2.32
CA VAL A 107 -3.55 -9.67 -3.21
C VAL A 107 -4.89 -9.07 -3.64
N LEU A 108 -5.81 -9.90 -4.12
CA LEU A 108 -7.12 -9.45 -4.61
C LEU A 108 -8.00 -8.87 -3.49
N VAL A 109 -7.93 -9.44 -2.28
CA VAL A 109 -8.59 -8.87 -1.09
C VAL A 109 -8.02 -7.50 -0.76
N LEU A 110 -6.70 -7.32 -0.83
CA LEU A 110 -6.06 -6.03 -0.59
C LEU A 110 -6.31 -5.03 -1.73
N GLU A 111 -6.40 -5.49 -2.97
CA GLU A 111 -6.79 -4.66 -4.11
C GLU A 111 -8.21 -4.12 -3.96
N ASP A 112 -9.17 -4.97 -3.63
CA ASP A 112 -10.53 -4.56 -3.33
C ASP A 112 -10.57 -3.58 -2.14
N TRP A 113 -9.75 -3.83 -1.10
CA TRP A 113 -9.63 -2.95 0.06
C TRP A 113 -9.16 -1.54 -0.32
N ILE A 114 -8.10 -1.40 -1.13
CA ILE A 114 -7.59 -0.08 -1.57
C ILE A 114 -8.47 0.58 -2.62
N ASN A 115 -9.40 -0.17 -3.22
CA ASN A 115 -10.44 0.33 -4.13
C ASN A 115 -11.75 0.66 -3.41
N GLU A 116 -11.72 0.71 -2.07
CA GLU A 116 -12.80 1.15 -1.20
C GLU A 116 -13.97 0.17 -1.08
N SER A 117 -13.78 -1.10 -1.43
CA SER A 117 -14.81 -2.12 -1.20
C SER A 117 -15.23 -2.13 0.28
N ARG A 118 -16.54 -2.25 0.52
CA ARG A 118 -17.09 -2.31 1.88
C ARG A 118 -16.71 -3.64 2.51
N MET A 119 -16.64 -3.68 3.84
CA MET A 119 -16.28 -4.90 4.56
C MET A 119 -17.27 -6.03 4.25
N GLU A 120 -18.57 -5.74 4.19
CA GLU A 120 -19.61 -6.70 3.85
C GLU A 120 -19.41 -7.31 2.44
N ASP A 121 -18.93 -6.49 1.49
CA ASP A 121 -18.64 -6.95 0.13
C ASP A 121 -17.40 -7.86 0.10
N LEU A 122 -16.35 -7.51 0.88
CA LEU A 122 -15.16 -8.37 1.02
C LEU A 122 -15.51 -9.72 1.65
N GLU A 123 -16.30 -9.73 2.73
CA GLU A 123 -16.78 -10.94 3.38
C GLU A 123 -17.57 -11.84 2.41
N LYS A 124 -18.49 -11.23 1.66
CA LYS A 124 -19.33 -11.94 0.69
C LYS A 124 -18.53 -12.47 -0.49
N ASN A 125 -17.67 -11.61 -1.07
CA ASN A 125 -16.98 -11.92 -2.33
C ASN A 125 -15.82 -12.89 -2.14
N TRP A 126 -15.12 -12.82 -1.00
CA TRP A 126 -13.91 -13.59 -0.73
C TRP A 126 -14.06 -14.60 0.40
N SER A 127 -15.24 -14.65 1.03
CA SER A 127 -15.49 -15.51 2.19
C SER A 127 -14.41 -15.37 3.28
N VAL A 128 -14.02 -14.13 3.54
CA VAL A 128 -13.07 -13.75 4.60
C VAL A 128 -13.82 -13.12 5.77
N GLN A 129 -13.24 -13.14 6.96
CA GLN A 129 -13.78 -12.42 8.11
C GLN A 129 -13.09 -11.04 8.26
N PRO A 130 -13.69 -10.07 8.93
CA PRO A 130 -13.08 -8.75 9.16
C PRO A 130 -11.68 -8.83 9.80
N GLY A 131 -11.48 -9.80 10.70
CA GLY A 131 -10.18 -10.08 11.32
C GLY A 131 -9.12 -10.57 10.32
N ASP A 132 -9.54 -11.36 9.33
CA ASP A 132 -8.64 -11.80 8.26
C ASP A 132 -8.17 -10.62 7.42
N VAL A 133 -9.09 -9.75 7.00
CA VAL A 133 -8.78 -8.56 6.22
C VAL A 133 -7.85 -7.65 7.01
N ARG A 134 -8.18 -7.37 8.28
CA ARG A 134 -7.38 -6.49 9.13
C ARG A 134 -5.95 -7.00 9.30
N SER A 135 -5.78 -8.28 9.57
CA SER A 135 -4.47 -8.90 9.70
C SER A 135 -3.62 -8.76 8.43
N ARG A 136 -4.22 -8.93 7.24
CA ARG A 136 -3.50 -8.78 5.96
C ARG A 136 -3.16 -7.32 5.66
N VAL A 137 -4.06 -6.40 6.00
CA VAL A 137 -3.80 -4.96 5.91
C VAL A 137 -2.61 -4.56 6.80
N ASP A 138 -2.60 -4.99 8.06
CA ASP A 138 -1.51 -4.66 9.00
C ASP A 138 -0.16 -5.25 8.52
N LEU A 139 -0.14 -6.49 8.02
CA LEU A 139 1.06 -7.09 7.45
C LEU A 139 1.53 -6.37 6.18
N ALA A 140 0.62 -6.09 5.25
CA ALA A 140 0.95 -5.39 4.01
C ALA A 140 1.43 -3.96 4.28
N GLU A 141 0.81 -3.25 5.24
CA GLU A 141 1.25 -1.92 5.67
C GLU A 141 2.70 -1.96 6.17
N TRP A 142 3.02 -2.89 7.07
CA TRP A 142 4.37 -3.05 7.60
C TRP A 142 5.38 -3.44 6.50
N LEU A 143 5.04 -4.38 5.61
CA LEU A 143 5.93 -4.82 4.53
C LEU A 143 6.16 -3.72 3.49
N LEU A 144 5.15 -2.94 3.15
CA LEU A 144 5.27 -1.78 2.24
C LEU A 144 6.10 -0.65 2.89
N PHE A 145 5.95 -0.43 4.18
CA PHE A 145 6.84 0.47 4.93
C PHE A 145 8.29 -0.02 4.85
N ALA A 146 8.51 -1.30 5.12
CA ALA A 146 9.84 -1.90 5.04
C ALA A 146 10.43 -1.85 3.62
N MET A 147 9.63 -2.10 2.60
CA MET A 147 10.00 -1.95 1.18
C MET A 147 10.49 -0.53 0.89
N ARG A 148 9.75 0.47 1.35
CA ARG A 148 10.14 1.89 1.19
C ARG A 148 11.47 2.20 1.89
N GLU A 149 11.65 1.71 3.10
CA GLU A 149 12.89 1.92 3.87
C GLU A 149 14.11 1.23 3.24
N ILE A 150 13.93 0.04 2.67
CA ILE A 150 14.98 -0.64 1.89
C ILE A 150 15.34 0.21 0.68
N LEU A 151 14.34 0.69 -0.06
CA LEU A 151 14.54 1.49 -1.27
C LEU A 151 15.23 2.82 -0.99
N VAL A 152 14.86 3.51 0.09
CA VAL A 152 15.46 4.81 0.47
C VAL A 152 16.97 4.69 0.73
N ASP A 153 17.40 3.57 1.31
CA ASP A 153 18.81 3.33 1.67
C ASP A 153 19.61 2.65 0.54
N ASP A 154 18.98 2.35 -0.60
CA ASP A 154 19.62 1.64 -1.70
C ASP A 154 20.37 2.61 -2.61
N ASP A 155 21.68 2.74 -2.37
CA ASP A 155 22.56 3.59 -3.19
C ASP A 155 22.83 3.00 -4.59
N GLU A 156 22.67 1.69 -4.80
CA GLU A 156 22.82 1.06 -6.10
C GLU A 156 21.66 1.43 -7.02
N LEU A 157 20.42 1.25 -6.56
CA LEU A 157 19.23 1.63 -7.30
C LEU A 157 19.18 3.15 -7.56
N ARG A 158 19.60 3.96 -6.58
CA ARG A 158 19.69 5.42 -6.75
C ARG A 158 20.67 5.81 -7.86
N ARG A 159 21.81 5.11 -7.99
CA ARG A 159 22.82 5.37 -9.06
C ARG A 159 22.37 4.89 -10.43
N MET A 160 21.50 3.89 -10.52
CA MET A 160 20.92 3.43 -11.79
C MET A 160 20.14 4.54 -12.48
N ASP A 161 19.17 5.13 -11.78
CA ASP A 161 18.36 6.25 -12.24
C ASP A 161 17.79 7.03 -11.03
N PRO A 162 18.39 8.17 -10.66
CA PRO A 162 17.94 8.95 -9.50
C PRO A 162 16.50 9.47 -9.61
N ILE A 163 16.00 9.72 -10.84
CA ILE A 163 14.66 10.25 -11.08
C ILE A 163 13.64 9.14 -10.85
N GLN A 164 13.83 8.00 -11.50
CA GLN A 164 12.95 6.85 -11.35
C GLN A 164 13.01 6.26 -9.93
N HIS A 165 14.18 6.26 -9.30
CA HIS A 165 14.33 5.85 -7.91
C HIS A 165 13.45 6.72 -6.97
N LYS A 166 13.48 8.05 -7.14
CA LYS A 166 12.61 8.95 -6.37
C LYS A 166 11.13 8.70 -6.66
N ALA A 167 10.77 8.54 -7.93
CA ALA A 167 9.40 8.23 -8.33
C ALA A 167 8.90 6.92 -7.70
N LEU A 168 9.75 5.88 -7.68
CA LEU A 168 9.41 4.59 -7.05
C LEU A 168 9.23 4.72 -5.53
N ILE A 169 10.08 5.51 -4.83
CA ILE A 169 9.90 5.80 -3.39
C ILE A 169 8.55 6.47 -3.13
N GLU A 170 8.17 7.45 -3.95
CA GLU A 170 6.90 8.16 -3.82
C GLU A 170 5.72 7.21 -4.09
N PHE A 171 5.83 6.35 -5.10
CA PHE A 171 4.82 5.37 -5.45
C PHE A 171 4.63 4.30 -4.36
N VAL A 172 5.71 3.70 -3.85
CA VAL A 172 5.64 2.77 -2.71
C VAL A 172 4.99 3.45 -1.50
N GLY A 173 5.36 4.71 -1.22
CA GLY A 173 4.77 5.51 -0.15
C GLY A 173 3.28 5.81 -0.36
N GLU A 174 2.83 5.97 -1.61
CA GLU A 174 1.42 6.11 -1.94
C GLU A 174 0.66 4.81 -1.65
N ILE A 175 1.14 3.67 -2.16
CA ILE A 175 0.48 2.37 -1.97
C ILE A 175 0.45 1.98 -0.48
N HIS A 176 1.52 2.23 0.26
CA HIS A 176 1.54 2.07 1.72
C HIS A 176 0.38 2.82 2.40
N ARG A 177 0.18 4.11 2.06
CA ARG A 177 -0.93 4.90 2.62
C ARG A 177 -2.30 4.41 2.15
N ARG A 178 -2.43 4.00 0.88
CA ARG A 178 -3.68 3.43 0.36
C ARG A 178 -4.06 2.14 1.09
N VAL A 179 -3.11 1.25 1.34
CA VAL A 179 -3.33 0.02 2.12
C VAL A 179 -3.72 0.36 3.55
N ARG A 180 -3.00 1.25 4.21
CA ARG A 180 -3.30 1.70 5.58
C ARG A 180 -4.71 2.22 5.75
N HIS A 181 -5.18 3.05 4.82
CA HIS A 181 -6.48 3.72 4.92
C HIS A 181 -7.60 2.99 4.17
N GLY A 182 -7.30 2.01 3.31
CA GLY A 182 -8.25 1.30 2.47
C GLY A 182 -8.95 2.23 1.50
N CYS A 183 -8.21 3.05 0.76
CA CYS A 183 -8.79 4.05 -0.12
C CYS A 183 -7.97 4.25 -1.40
N ARG A 184 -8.60 4.89 -2.38
CA ARG A 184 -7.95 5.33 -3.61
C ARG A 184 -7.05 6.54 -3.35
N ALA A 185 -6.18 6.85 -4.31
CA ALA A 185 -5.18 7.92 -4.21
C ALA A 185 -5.80 9.30 -3.99
N ASP A 186 -6.95 9.57 -4.61
CA ASP A 186 -7.68 10.84 -4.51
C ASP A 186 -8.12 11.19 -3.07
N LEU A 187 -8.31 10.18 -2.21
CA LEU A 187 -8.69 10.41 -0.81
C LEU A 187 -7.52 10.64 0.14
N LEU A 188 -6.27 10.42 -0.28
CA LEU A 188 -5.11 10.49 0.61
C LEU A 188 -4.91 11.86 1.25
N GLY A 189 -5.31 12.92 0.57
CA GLY A 189 -5.32 14.28 1.12
C GLY A 189 -6.26 14.44 2.32
N LEU A 190 -7.41 13.77 2.27
CA LEU A 190 -8.47 13.87 3.26
C LEU A 190 -8.32 12.91 4.43
N VAL A 191 -7.99 11.62 4.16
CA VAL A 191 -7.86 10.60 5.23
C VAL A 191 -6.68 10.86 6.18
N SER A 192 -5.78 11.77 5.82
CA SER A 192 -4.72 12.25 6.71
C SER A 192 -5.23 13.21 7.79
N ILE A 193 -6.45 13.72 7.67
CA ILE A 193 -7.08 14.63 8.61
C ILE A 193 -7.69 13.83 9.76
N ARG A 194 -7.38 14.22 11.00
CA ARG A 194 -7.93 13.53 12.18
C ARG A 194 -9.45 13.55 12.18
N GLY A 195 -10.07 12.37 12.30
CA GLY A 195 -11.54 12.22 12.33
C GLY A 195 -12.17 11.91 10.98
N ILE A 196 -11.37 11.92 9.90
CA ILE A 196 -11.81 11.52 8.56
C ILE A 196 -11.28 10.13 8.23
N GLY A 197 -12.17 9.13 8.16
CA GLY A 197 -11.89 7.83 7.56
C GLY A 197 -12.32 7.80 6.10
N ARG A 198 -12.01 6.71 5.37
CA ARG A 198 -12.30 6.56 3.93
C ARG A 198 -13.75 6.86 3.54
N THR A 199 -14.72 6.39 4.33
CA THR A 199 -16.15 6.62 4.05
C THR A 199 -16.49 8.10 4.09
N ARG A 200 -16.11 8.80 5.16
CA ARG A 200 -16.34 10.25 5.27
C ARG A 200 -15.59 11.04 4.21
N ALA A 201 -14.35 10.65 3.90
CA ALA A 201 -13.59 11.28 2.83
C ALA A 201 -14.32 11.17 1.49
N ARG A 202 -14.84 9.99 1.15
CA ARG A 202 -15.61 9.76 -0.08
C ARG A 202 -16.90 10.55 -0.12
N GLU A 203 -17.62 10.63 1.00
CA GLU A 203 -18.82 11.47 1.14
C GLU A 203 -18.51 12.95 0.89
N MET A 204 -17.42 13.47 1.46
CA MET A 204 -16.99 14.86 1.27
C MET A 204 -16.59 15.15 -0.19
N VAL A 205 -15.85 14.24 -0.83
CA VAL A 205 -15.50 14.38 -2.26
C VAL A 205 -16.77 14.40 -3.12
N ASN A 206 -17.68 13.46 -2.91
CA ASN A 206 -18.89 13.34 -3.72
C ASN A 206 -19.85 14.51 -3.53
N LEU A 207 -19.97 15.04 -2.31
CA LEU A 207 -20.93 16.09 -1.97
C LEU A 207 -20.39 17.50 -2.27
N LEU A 208 -19.09 17.72 -2.00
CA LEU A 208 -18.50 19.06 -1.97
C LEU A 208 -17.32 19.24 -2.94
N GLY A 209 -16.79 18.16 -3.53
CA GLY A 209 -15.64 18.22 -4.45
C GLY A 209 -14.33 18.61 -3.76
N VAL A 210 -14.20 18.40 -2.44
CA VAL A 210 -12.98 18.74 -1.70
C VAL A 210 -11.91 17.65 -1.87
N GLU A 211 -10.65 18.04 -1.99
CA GLU A 211 -9.55 17.11 -2.26
C GLU A 211 -8.50 17.07 -1.14
N ASN A 212 -8.42 18.13 -0.34
CA ASN A 212 -7.33 18.28 0.63
C ASN A 212 -7.76 19.05 1.89
N ALA A 213 -6.83 19.17 2.84
CA ALA A 213 -7.08 19.85 4.11
C ALA A 213 -7.35 21.35 3.96
N ALA A 214 -6.82 22.02 2.94
CA ALA A 214 -7.08 23.44 2.74
C ALA A 214 -8.52 23.67 2.29
N ASP A 215 -9.04 22.82 1.38
CA ASP A 215 -10.43 22.88 0.93
C ASP A 215 -11.39 22.63 2.09
N VAL A 216 -11.12 21.64 2.94
CA VAL A 216 -11.94 21.34 4.13
C VAL A 216 -11.91 22.47 5.13
N ALA A 217 -10.76 23.13 5.33
CA ALA A 217 -10.65 24.28 6.22
C ALA A 217 -11.41 25.52 5.70
N ALA A 218 -11.64 25.59 4.39
CA ALA A 218 -12.34 26.70 3.72
C ALA A 218 -13.84 26.47 3.54
N LEU A 219 -14.41 25.38 4.10
CA LEU A 219 -15.85 25.08 3.98
C LEU A 219 -16.73 26.20 4.53
N THR A 220 -17.72 26.63 3.72
CA THR A 220 -18.74 27.59 4.12
C THR A 220 -19.71 27.00 5.15
N GLU A 221 -20.48 27.84 5.86
CA GLU A 221 -21.54 27.37 6.77
C GLU A 221 -22.54 26.46 6.03
N LYS A 222 -22.96 26.87 4.83
CA LYS A 222 -23.86 26.05 4.00
C LYS A 222 -23.30 24.66 3.66
N ASP A 223 -22.00 24.54 3.46
CA ASP A 223 -21.37 23.24 3.16
C ASP A 223 -21.24 22.40 4.44
N ARG A 224 -21.02 23.04 5.59
CA ARG A 224 -21.02 22.38 6.90
C ARG A 224 -22.40 21.83 7.24
N ASP A 225 -23.47 22.60 6.98
CA ASP A 225 -24.84 22.15 7.18
C ASP A 225 -25.17 20.92 6.32
N LYS A 226 -24.79 20.95 5.01
CA LYS A 226 -24.96 19.78 4.14
C LYS A 226 -24.26 18.52 4.67
N LEU A 227 -23.05 18.66 5.24
CA LEU A 227 -22.36 17.53 5.85
C LEU A 227 -23.05 17.05 7.11
N ALA A 228 -23.51 17.99 7.95
CA ALA A 228 -24.16 17.67 9.22
C ALA A 228 -25.46 16.88 9.03
N ASP A 229 -26.14 17.06 7.88
CA ASP A 229 -27.37 16.35 7.51
C ASP A 229 -27.13 14.89 7.07
N LEU A 230 -25.88 14.51 6.77
CA LEU A 230 -25.55 13.15 6.36
C LEU A 230 -25.58 12.18 7.57
N ARG A 231 -26.00 10.95 7.32
CA ARG A 231 -26.00 9.89 8.32
C ARG A 231 -24.56 9.64 8.86
N GLY A 232 -24.41 9.70 10.17
CA GLY A 232 -23.11 9.49 10.84
C GLY A 232 -22.26 10.76 10.96
N TRP A 233 -22.83 11.90 10.58
CA TRP A 233 -22.30 13.23 10.85
C TRP A 233 -23.10 13.94 11.94
N SER A 234 -22.52 14.99 12.48
CA SER A 234 -23.18 15.92 13.40
C SER A 234 -22.49 17.28 13.31
N PRO A 235 -23.14 18.39 13.65
CA PRO A 235 -22.51 19.71 13.62
C PRO A 235 -21.19 19.75 14.39
N ARG A 236 -21.14 19.18 15.59
CA ARG A 236 -19.91 19.10 16.39
C ARG A 236 -18.80 18.30 15.72
N LEU A 237 -19.13 17.24 14.98
CA LEU A 237 -18.14 16.46 14.24
C LEU A 237 -17.59 17.27 13.05
N VAL A 238 -18.46 17.98 12.33
CA VAL A 238 -18.06 18.86 11.22
C VAL A 238 -17.09 19.92 11.71
N ASP A 239 -17.39 20.60 12.84
CA ASP A 239 -16.50 21.62 13.41
C ASP A 239 -15.14 21.03 13.81
N ASN A 240 -15.12 19.87 14.45
CA ASN A 240 -13.87 19.17 14.81
C ASN A 240 -13.03 18.82 13.59
N VAL A 241 -13.65 18.39 12.50
CA VAL A 241 -12.99 18.05 11.23
C VAL A 241 -12.41 19.29 10.57
N VAL A 242 -13.17 20.38 10.49
CA VAL A 242 -12.72 21.67 9.93
C VAL A 242 -11.54 22.22 10.72
N GLU A 243 -11.61 22.20 12.07
CA GLU A 243 -10.47 22.60 12.89
C GLU A 243 -9.22 21.71 12.69
N ALA A 244 -9.40 20.37 12.60
CA ALA A 244 -8.31 19.46 12.34
C ALA A 244 -7.68 19.71 10.97
N ALA A 245 -8.49 20.00 9.96
CA ALA A 245 -8.07 20.38 8.63
C ALA A 245 -7.25 21.69 8.64
N ALA A 246 -7.74 22.71 9.34
CA ALA A 246 -7.02 24.00 9.47
C ALA A 246 -5.65 23.82 10.15
N ARG A 247 -5.55 22.98 11.18
CA ARG A 247 -4.26 22.62 11.81
C ARG A 247 -3.32 21.89 10.86
N SER A 248 -3.87 20.94 10.06
CA SER A 248 -3.09 20.18 9.09
C SER A 248 -2.57 21.06 7.94
N ALA A 249 -3.40 21.95 7.41
CA ALA A 249 -3.03 22.88 6.34
C ALA A 249 -1.90 23.84 6.76
N ARG A 250 -1.88 24.32 8.03
CA ARG A 250 -0.81 25.17 8.57
C ARG A 250 0.55 24.45 8.70
N ARG A 251 0.56 23.14 8.96
CA ARG A 251 1.81 22.36 9.11
C ARG A 251 2.50 22.03 7.78
N ARG A 252 1.80 22.17 6.67
CA ARG A 252 2.31 21.88 5.31
C ARG A 252 2.82 23.13 4.57
N ARG A 253 2.66 24.31 5.17
CA ARG A 253 3.27 25.57 4.72
C ARG A 253 4.61 25.79 5.44
#